data_942e7fe807fea06ac1c3063b511dacf6
#
_entry.id   942e7fe807fea06ac1c3063b511dacf6
#
_cell.length_a   1.000
_cell.length_b   1.000
_cell.length_c   1.000
_cell.angle_alpha   90.00
_cell.angle_beta   90.00
_cell.angle_gamma   90.00
#
_symmetry.space_group_name_H-M   'P 1'
#
loop_
_entity.id
_entity.type
_entity.pdbx_description
1 polymer ?
#
loop_
_entity_poly.entity_id
_entity_poly.type
_entity_poly.pdbx_seq_one_letter_code
_entity_poly.pdbx_strand_id
1 'polypeptide(L)'
;AVAVEMGLDEEFCYQMAIAGMLHDIGKLKLTGYINGQERDPLLIEELKYVRMHSSLGYEELKDQGYSDIVLQSILYHHENYDGSGYPSNLSENSIPLGARILRVCDVYAALSSDRPYRKAFDVSTVIELMIDEIKNFLHFREWYIIMNNRRTAWH
;
A
#
# COMPACT_ATOMS: atom_id res chain seq x y z
N ALA A 1 9.72 -2.95 -9.32
CA ALA A 1 10.17 -4.32 -9.04
C ALA A 1 9.01 -5.33 -9.21
N VAL A 2 7.96 -5.36 -8.32
CA VAL A 2 6.88 -6.37 -8.36
C VAL A 2 6.19 -6.44 -9.71
N ALA A 3 5.77 -5.31 -10.27
CA ALA A 3 5.11 -5.25 -11.58
C ALA A 3 6.00 -5.83 -12.72
N VAL A 4 7.30 -5.56 -12.67
CA VAL A 4 8.29 -6.10 -13.63
C VAL A 4 8.35 -7.63 -13.53
N GLU A 5 8.42 -8.16 -12.32
CA GLU A 5 8.49 -9.63 -12.10
C GLU A 5 7.17 -10.34 -12.42
N MET A 6 6.06 -9.62 -12.37
CA MET A 6 4.77 -10.10 -12.87
C MET A 6 4.72 -10.17 -14.40
N GLY A 7 5.74 -9.65 -15.11
CA GLY A 7 5.78 -9.59 -16.56
C GLY A 7 4.81 -8.56 -17.15
N LEU A 8 4.48 -7.52 -16.36
CA LEU A 8 3.64 -6.43 -16.85
C LEU A 8 4.46 -5.52 -17.77
N ASP A 9 3.77 -4.86 -18.70
CA ASP A 9 4.44 -4.00 -19.69
C ASP A 9 5.15 -2.79 -19.03
N GLU A 10 6.05 -2.17 -19.79
CA GLU A 10 6.89 -1.08 -19.31
C GLU A 10 6.06 0.13 -18.90
N GLU A 11 5.00 0.45 -19.64
CA GLU A 11 4.11 1.57 -19.33
C GLU A 11 3.40 1.36 -17.99
N PHE A 12 2.85 0.17 -17.76
CA PHE A 12 2.24 -0.15 -16.47
C PHE A 12 3.26 -0.07 -15.33
N CYS A 13 4.48 -0.59 -15.54
CA CYS A 13 5.55 -0.52 -14.55
C CYS A 13 5.93 0.93 -14.21
N TYR A 14 5.97 1.80 -15.21
CA TYR A 14 6.21 3.24 -15.03
C TYR A 14 5.08 3.91 -14.23
N GLN A 15 3.83 3.64 -14.58
CA GLN A 15 2.67 4.15 -13.85
C GLN A 15 2.68 3.69 -12.38
N MET A 16 3.08 2.43 -12.13
CA MET A 16 3.20 1.91 -10.76
C MET A 16 4.34 2.56 -9.96
N ALA A 17 5.42 2.98 -10.60
CA ALA A 17 6.47 3.76 -9.94
C ALA A 17 5.92 5.13 -9.47
N ILE A 18 5.18 5.82 -10.34
CA ILE A 18 4.50 7.08 -9.99
C ILE A 18 3.52 6.86 -8.84
N ALA A 19 2.64 5.86 -8.96
CA ALA A 19 1.66 5.56 -7.92
C ALA A 19 2.33 5.25 -6.57
N GLY A 20 3.42 4.48 -6.57
CA GLY A 20 4.19 4.18 -5.37
C GLY A 20 4.81 5.40 -4.71
N MET A 21 5.25 6.40 -5.50
CA MET A 21 5.78 7.66 -4.95
C MET A 21 4.69 8.56 -4.36
N LEU A 22 3.48 8.51 -4.90
CA LEU A 22 2.40 9.45 -4.58
C LEU A 22 1.30 8.85 -3.69
N HIS A 23 1.31 7.54 -3.38
CA HIS A 23 0.19 6.86 -2.70
C HIS A 23 -0.23 7.52 -1.38
N ASP A 24 0.71 8.10 -0.67
CA ASP A 24 0.53 8.74 0.64
C ASP A 24 0.38 10.28 0.57
N ILE A 25 0.33 10.89 -0.63
CA ILE A 25 0.30 12.35 -0.76
C ILE A 25 -0.87 13.01 -0.02
N GLY A 26 -1.99 12.31 0.10
CA GLY A 26 -3.15 12.79 0.84
C GLY A 26 -2.88 13.00 2.34
N LYS A 27 -1.83 12.40 2.90
CA LYS A 27 -1.42 12.65 4.30
C LYS A 27 -1.01 14.10 4.53
N LEU A 28 -0.53 14.80 3.52
CA LEU A 28 -0.20 16.24 3.61
C LEU A 28 -1.42 17.10 3.96
N LYS A 29 -2.63 16.68 3.56
CA LYS A 29 -3.88 17.38 3.90
C LYS A 29 -4.33 17.11 5.34
N LEU A 30 -3.79 16.09 5.98
CA LEU A 30 -4.17 15.66 7.32
C LEU A 30 -3.35 16.32 8.43
N THR A 31 -2.28 17.02 8.10
CA THR A 31 -1.36 17.63 9.07
C THR A 31 -2.05 18.60 10.04
N GLY A 32 -3.17 19.21 9.63
CA GLY A 32 -3.99 20.07 10.49
C GLY A 32 -4.94 19.32 11.44
N TYR A 33 -5.21 18.04 11.18
CA TYR A 33 -6.13 17.20 11.96
C TYR A 33 -5.38 16.26 12.90
N ILE A 34 -4.18 15.87 12.52
CA ILE A 34 -3.27 15.08 13.35
C ILE A 34 -2.37 16.09 14.05
N ASN A 35 -2.80 16.56 15.22
CA ASN A 35 -2.02 17.50 16.04
C ASN A 35 -0.66 16.89 16.37
N GLY A 36 0.35 17.13 15.55
CA GLY A 36 1.80 16.99 15.65
C GLY A 36 2.46 16.33 16.87
N GLN A 37 1.70 15.67 17.69
CA GLN A 37 2.19 14.86 18.80
C GLN A 37 2.27 13.41 18.31
N GLU A 38 3.47 12.93 18.18
CA GLU A 38 3.80 11.50 18.11
C GLU A 38 3.29 10.84 19.41
N ARG A 39 1.98 10.70 19.53
CA ARG A 39 1.35 9.92 20.59
C ARG A 39 1.11 8.53 20.07
N ASP A 40 1.65 7.59 20.73
CA ASP A 40 1.30 6.20 20.57
C ASP A 40 0.31 5.83 21.70
N PRO A 41 -0.86 5.25 21.36
CA PRO A 41 -1.46 5.01 20.05
C PRO A 41 -2.32 6.17 19.55
N LEU A 42 -2.49 6.28 18.21
CA LEU A 42 -3.48 7.17 17.62
C LEU A 42 -4.85 6.93 18.22
N LEU A 43 -5.55 7.98 18.61
CA LEU A 43 -6.93 7.88 19.05
C LEU A 43 -7.80 7.30 17.91
N ILE A 44 -8.86 6.58 18.24
CA ILE A 44 -9.78 5.98 17.24
C ILE A 44 -10.29 7.02 16.24
N GLU A 45 -10.48 8.25 16.69
CA GLU A 45 -10.87 9.36 15.82
C GLU A 45 -9.77 9.76 14.84
N GLU A 46 -8.51 9.76 15.26
CA GLU A 46 -7.36 10.06 14.40
C GLU A 46 -7.17 8.98 13.32
N LEU A 47 -7.45 7.71 13.64
CA LEU A 47 -7.45 6.62 12.66
C LEU A 47 -8.47 6.82 11.53
N LYS A 48 -9.64 7.43 11.83
CA LYS A 48 -10.61 7.78 10.78
C LYS A 48 -10.04 8.81 9.81
N TYR A 49 -9.34 9.82 10.33
CA TYR A 49 -8.70 10.82 9.48
C TYR A 49 -7.57 10.19 8.65
N VAL A 50 -6.73 9.34 9.27
CA VAL A 50 -5.67 8.65 8.52
C VAL A 50 -6.24 7.84 7.35
N ARG A 51 -7.37 7.16 7.52
CA ARG A 51 -8.03 6.42 6.44
C ARG A 51 -8.49 7.29 5.26
N MET A 52 -8.66 8.58 5.47
CA MET A 52 -9.07 9.51 4.40
C MET A 52 -7.93 9.82 3.41
N HIS A 53 -6.65 9.53 3.74
CA HIS A 53 -5.53 9.96 2.89
C HIS A 53 -5.60 9.39 1.47
N SER A 54 -6.08 8.16 1.27
CA SER A 54 -6.21 7.56 -0.06
C SER A 54 -7.21 8.33 -0.93
N SER A 55 -8.38 8.67 -0.38
CA SER A 55 -9.38 9.49 -1.08
C SER A 55 -8.90 10.93 -1.29
N LEU A 56 -8.26 11.54 -0.29
CA LEU A 56 -7.69 12.87 -0.41
C LEU A 56 -6.55 12.93 -1.42
N GLY A 57 -5.72 11.88 -1.51
CA GLY A 57 -4.69 11.76 -2.52
C GLY A 57 -5.26 11.67 -3.93
N TYR A 58 -6.30 10.87 -4.12
CA TYR A 58 -7.04 10.81 -5.38
C TYR A 58 -7.62 12.17 -5.77
N GLU A 59 -8.33 12.86 -4.86
CA GLU A 59 -8.91 14.17 -5.12
C GLU A 59 -7.86 15.23 -5.47
N GLU A 60 -6.67 15.17 -4.87
CA GLU A 60 -5.57 16.09 -5.18
C GLU A 60 -5.00 15.89 -6.57
N LEU A 61 -4.99 14.64 -7.06
CA LEU A 61 -4.29 14.28 -8.30
C LEU A 61 -5.21 14.11 -9.51
N LYS A 62 -6.53 13.92 -9.35
CA LYS A 62 -7.45 13.55 -10.44
C LYS A 62 -7.47 14.54 -11.60
N ASP A 63 -7.23 15.82 -11.35
CA ASP A 63 -7.23 16.88 -12.36
C ASP A 63 -5.81 17.27 -12.82
N GLN A 64 -4.77 16.51 -12.42
CA GLN A 64 -3.36 16.79 -12.69
C GLN A 64 -2.80 16.03 -13.90
N GLY A 65 -3.64 15.31 -14.65
CA GLY A 65 -3.26 14.57 -15.85
C GLY A 65 -2.60 13.20 -15.59
N TYR A 66 -2.71 12.66 -14.39
CA TYR A 66 -2.28 11.29 -14.11
C TYR A 66 -3.25 10.26 -14.73
N SER A 67 -2.71 9.10 -15.09
CA SER A 67 -3.52 8.01 -15.66
C SER A 67 -4.49 7.40 -14.64
N ASP A 68 -5.53 6.74 -15.14
CA ASP A 68 -6.45 5.96 -14.30
C ASP A 68 -5.72 4.87 -13.50
N ILE A 69 -4.65 4.28 -14.05
CA ILE A 69 -3.84 3.29 -13.33
C ILE A 69 -3.25 3.91 -12.06
N VAL A 70 -2.66 5.10 -12.14
CA VAL A 70 -2.10 5.81 -10.99
C VAL A 70 -3.19 6.18 -10.00
N LEU A 71 -4.25 6.83 -10.48
CA LEU A 71 -5.34 7.35 -9.63
C LEU A 71 -6.08 6.24 -8.89
N GLN A 72 -6.45 5.15 -9.58
CA GLN A 72 -7.12 4.00 -8.97
C GLN A 72 -6.20 3.24 -8.01
N SER A 73 -4.90 3.15 -8.33
CA SER A 73 -3.93 2.54 -7.43
C SER A 73 -3.83 3.30 -6.12
N ILE A 74 -3.79 4.64 -6.16
CA ILE A 74 -3.73 5.51 -4.99
C ILE A 74 -5.04 5.44 -4.19
N LEU A 75 -6.19 5.47 -4.85
CA LEU A 75 -7.49 5.45 -4.17
C LEU A 75 -7.71 4.16 -3.40
N TYR A 76 -7.34 3.02 -3.98
CA TYR A 76 -7.73 1.70 -3.48
C TYR A 76 -6.59 0.88 -2.84
N HIS A 77 -5.40 1.47 -2.59
CA HIS A 77 -4.26 0.72 -2.04
C HIS A 77 -4.46 0.21 -0.61
N HIS A 78 -5.53 0.60 0.06
CA HIS A 78 -5.93 0.06 1.35
C HIS A 78 -7.14 -0.87 1.30
N GLU A 79 -7.58 -1.26 0.11
CA GLU A 79 -8.56 -2.33 -0.02
C GLU A 79 -7.92 -3.67 0.31
N ASN A 80 -8.68 -4.53 0.99
CA ASN A 80 -8.26 -5.87 1.37
C ASN A 80 -8.97 -6.93 0.52
N TYR A 81 -8.32 -8.06 0.29
CA TYR A 81 -8.86 -9.14 -0.53
C TYR A 81 -10.26 -9.59 -0.09
N ASP A 82 -10.51 -9.64 1.21
CA ASP A 82 -11.78 -10.05 1.83
C ASP A 82 -12.85 -8.96 1.87
N GLY A 83 -12.59 -7.75 1.35
CA GLY A 83 -13.51 -6.62 1.37
C GLY A 83 -13.55 -5.84 2.68
N SER A 84 -12.69 -6.15 3.64
CA SER A 84 -12.61 -5.42 4.92
C SER A 84 -11.82 -4.10 4.83
N GLY A 85 -11.30 -3.76 3.63
CA GLY A 85 -10.50 -2.58 3.37
C GLY A 85 -11.30 -1.28 3.28
N TYR A 86 -10.68 -0.26 2.74
CA TYR A 86 -11.28 1.06 2.50
C TYR A 86 -10.67 1.72 1.26
N PRO A 87 -11.33 2.70 0.64
CA PRO A 87 -12.53 3.42 1.07
C PRO A 87 -13.86 2.77 0.61
N SER A 88 -13.85 1.82 -0.31
CA SER A 88 -15.07 1.33 -0.99
C SER A 88 -15.44 -0.10 -0.63
N ASN A 89 -14.66 -0.78 0.20
CA ASN A 89 -14.83 -2.18 0.58
C ASN A 89 -14.86 -3.12 -0.65
N LEU A 90 -14.02 -2.84 -1.64
CA LEU A 90 -13.83 -3.71 -2.79
C LEU A 90 -13.20 -5.03 -2.34
N SER A 91 -13.56 -6.12 -3.00
CA SER A 91 -13.01 -7.44 -2.70
C SER A 91 -12.46 -8.13 -3.93
N GLU A 92 -11.55 -9.05 -3.72
CA GLU A 92 -11.01 -9.95 -4.74
C GLU A 92 -10.53 -9.22 -6.00
N ASN A 93 -10.99 -9.65 -7.18
CA ASN A 93 -10.63 -9.09 -8.47
C ASN A 93 -11.32 -7.74 -8.78
N SER A 94 -12.26 -7.29 -7.94
CA SER A 94 -12.82 -5.94 -8.06
C SER A 94 -11.81 -4.86 -7.67
N ILE A 95 -10.77 -5.23 -6.92
CA ILE A 95 -9.67 -4.32 -6.56
C ILE A 95 -8.75 -4.18 -7.77
N PRO A 96 -8.48 -2.95 -8.27
CA PRO A 96 -7.56 -2.72 -9.37
C PRO A 96 -6.18 -3.33 -9.13
N LEU A 97 -5.57 -3.93 -10.16
CA LEU A 97 -4.28 -4.63 -10.05
C LEU A 97 -3.19 -3.75 -9.43
N GLY A 98 -3.10 -2.48 -9.83
CA GLY A 98 -2.13 -1.55 -9.26
C GLY A 98 -2.32 -1.32 -7.75
N ALA A 99 -3.56 -1.22 -7.29
CA ALA A 99 -3.88 -1.11 -5.87
C ALA A 99 -3.46 -2.35 -5.08
N ARG A 100 -3.69 -3.56 -5.64
CA ARG A 100 -3.23 -4.83 -5.05
C ARG A 100 -1.72 -4.89 -4.89
N ILE A 101 -0.99 -4.47 -5.94
CA ILE A 101 0.48 -4.40 -5.91
C ILE A 101 0.94 -3.42 -4.84
N LEU A 102 0.37 -2.21 -4.79
CA LEU A 102 0.71 -1.22 -3.78
C LEU A 102 0.43 -1.72 -2.37
N ARG A 103 -0.72 -2.35 -2.13
CA ARG A 103 -1.11 -2.89 -0.82
C ARG A 103 -0.04 -3.83 -0.26
N VAL A 104 0.42 -4.77 -1.06
CA VAL A 104 1.44 -5.74 -0.65
C VAL A 104 2.80 -5.07 -0.42
N CYS A 105 3.18 -4.13 -1.29
CA CYS A 105 4.42 -3.38 -1.16
C CYS A 105 4.42 -2.48 0.09
N ASP A 106 3.30 -1.82 0.40
CA ASP A 106 3.17 -0.94 1.55
C ASP A 106 3.27 -1.73 2.86
N VAL A 107 2.57 -2.86 2.98
CA VAL A 107 2.69 -3.76 4.15
C VAL A 107 4.13 -4.22 4.33
N TYR A 108 4.78 -4.65 3.26
CA TYR A 108 6.18 -5.05 3.31
C TYR A 108 7.09 -3.90 3.78
N ALA A 109 6.96 -2.72 3.20
CA ALA A 109 7.73 -1.54 3.55
C ALA A 109 7.48 -1.13 5.02
N ALA A 110 6.21 -1.17 5.45
CA ALA A 110 5.85 -0.86 6.82
C ALA A 110 6.51 -1.80 7.83
N LEU A 111 6.58 -3.10 7.56
CA LEU A 111 7.19 -4.10 8.44
C LEU A 111 8.72 -4.04 8.44
N SER A 112 9.33 -3.80 7.28
CA SER A 112 10.79 -3.82 7.07
C SER A 112 11.50 -2.49 7.35
N SER A 113 10.77 -1.45 7.78
CA SER A 113 11.31 -0.12 8.09
C SER A 113 11.20 0.19 9.58
N ASP A 114 12.17 0.98 10.09
CA ASP A 114 12.08 1.57 11.42
C ASP A 114 10.89 2.52 11.51
N ARG A 115 10.18 2.46 12.61
CA ARG A 115 9.09 3.38 12.96
C ARG A 115 9.43 4.08 14.27
N PRO A 116 8.87 5.24 14.61
CA PRO A 116 9.16 5.96 15.85
C PRO A 116 9.02 5.08 17.10
N TYR A 117 8.07 4.14 17.08
CA TYR A 117 7.71 3.26 18.19
C TYR A 117 8.17 1.80 18.02
N ARG A 118 8.84 1.43 16.89
CA ARG A 118 9.23 0.06 16.59
C ARG A 118 10.40 0.00 15.61
N LYS A 119 11.38 -0.84 15.91
CA LYS A 119 12.43 -1.19 14.94
C LYS A 119 11.89 -2.03 13.80
N ALA A 120 12.56 -1.98 12.64
CA ALA A 120 12.29 -2.88 11.53
C ALA A 120 12.36 -4.33 12.01
N PHE A 121 11.43 -5.15 11.53
CA PHE A 121 11.54 -6.58 11.69
C PHE A 121 12.61 -7.14 10.74
N ASP A 122 13.25 -8.23 11.14
CA ASP A 122 14.10 -8.99 10.24
C ASP A 122 13.26 -9.64 9.13
N VAL A 123 13.93 -10.02 8.03
CA VAL A 123 13.25 -10.53 6.84
C VAL A 123 12.41 -11.77 7.12
N SER A 124 12.88 -12.68 7.99
CA SER A 124 12.15 -13.91 8.31
C SER A 124 10.85 -13.60 9.01
N THR A 125 10.89 -12.71 10.00
CA THR A 125 9.69 -12.24 10.73
C THR A 125 8.72 -11.51 9.81
N VAL A 126 9.22 -10.67 8.89
CA VAL A 126 8.36 -9.99 7.88
C VAL A 126 7.62 -11.01 7.04
N ILE A 127 8.30 -12.06 6.58
CA ILE A 127 7.70 -13.13 5.78
C ILE A 127 6.60 -13.87 6.56
N GLU A 128 6.86 -14.25 7.80
CA GLU A 128 5.88 -14.94 8.66
C GLU A 128 4.64 -14.09 8.88
N LEU A 129 4.80 -12.81 9.23
CA LEU A 129 3.68 -11.89 9.43
C LEU A 129 2.86 -11.69 8.14
N MET A 130 3.53 -11.56 7.00
CA MET A 130 2.84 -11.43 5.71
C MET A 130 2.11 -12.71 5.29
N ILE A 131 2.62 -13.90 5.64
CA ILE A 131 1.91 -15.17 5.39
C ILE A 131 0.59 -15.22 6.16
N ASP A 132 0.55 -14.75 7.39
CA ASP A 132 -0.68 -14.68 8.17
C ASP A 132 -1.69 -13.68 7.58
N GLU A 133 -1.20 -12.52 7.14
CA GLU A 133 -2.02 -11.49 6.49
C GLU A 133 -2.63 -11.95 5.16
N ILE A 134 -1.93 -12.80 4.39
CA ILE A 134 -2.39 -13.29 3.08
C ILE A 134 -3.70 -14.07 3.19
N LYS A 135 -3.90 -14.80 4.26
CA LYS A 135 -5.09 -15.65 4.42
C LYS A 135 -6.40 -14.87 4.33
N ASN A 136 -6.37 -13.58 4.70
CA ASN A 136 -7.56 -12.76 4.81
C ASN A 136 -7.45 -11.41 4.06
N PHE A 137 -6.27 -10.79 4.02
CA PHE A 137 -6.16 -9.38 3.66
C PHE A 137 -5.35 -9.12 2.38
N LEU A 138 -4.35 -9.95 2.07
CA LEU A 138 -3.44 -9.70 0.95
C LEU A 138 -3.73 -10.60 -0.26
N HIS A 139 -3.32 -10.12 -1.42
CA HIS A 139 -3.41 -10.88 -2.66
C HIS A 139 -2.23 -11.85 -2.78
N PHE A 140 -2.50 -13.14 -2.79
CA PHE A 140 -1.50 -14.21 -2.80
C PHE A 140 -0.51 -14.12 -3.98
N ARG A 141 -0.98 -13.79 -5.17
CA ARG A 141 -0.13 -13.74 -6.37
C ARG A 141 0.93 -12.64 -6.27
N GLU A 142 0.55 -11.44 -5.89
CA GLU A 142 1.42 -10.28 -5.76
C GLU A 142 2.44 -10.50 -4.63
N TRP A 143 2.01 -11.08 -3.52
CA TRP A 143 2.87 -11.48 -2.42
C TRP A 143 3.90 -12.54 -2.82
N TYR A 144 3.47 -13.62 -3.49
CA TYR A 144 4.35 -14.73 -3.90
C TYR A 144 5.53 -14.25 -4.75
N ILE A 145 5.32 -13.25 -5.59
CA ILE A 145 6.36 -12.66 -6.42
C ILE A 145 7.37 -11.90 -5.57
N ILE A 146 6.93 -11.09 -4.60
CA ILE A 146 7.83 -10.37 -3.68
C ILE A 146 8.73 -11.37 -2.94
N MET A 147 8.17 -12.49 -2.49
CA MET A 147 8.90 -13.47 -1.71
C MET A 147 9.91 -14.27 -2.54
N ASN A 148 9.57 -14.65 -3.77
CA ASN A 148 10.47 -15.42 -4.61
C ASN A 148 11.68 -14.62 -5.11
N ASN A 149 11.52 -13.35 -5.42
CA ASN A 149 12.62 -12.51 -5.88
C ASN A 149 13.70 -12.28 -4.83
N ARG A 150 13.37 -12.35 -3.55
CA ARG A 150 14.39 -12.23 -2.50
C ARG A 150 15.24 -13.48 -2.34
N ARG A 151 14.79 -14.65 -2.79
CA ARG A 151 15.63 -15.86 -2.79
C ARG A 151 16.75 -15.82 -3.82
N THR A 152 16.60 -15.02 -4.88
CA THR A 152 17.62 -14.89 -5.95
C THR A 152 18.59 -13.73 -5.73
N ALA A 153 18.29 -12.78 -4.84
CA ALA A 153 19.13 -11.61 -4.57
C ALA A 153 20.24 -11.83 -3.52
N TRP A 154 20.39 -13.06 -2.99
CA TRP A 154 21.36 -13.40 -1.96
C TRP A 154 22.36 -14.51 -2.40
N HIS A 155 22.60 -14.64 -3.73
CA HIS A 155 23.70 -15.47 -4.24
C HIS A 155 24.72 -14.65 -4.97
#